data_579761146c43e58e882711f9d1db1212
#
_entry.id   579761146c43e58e882711f9d1db1212
#
_cell.length_a   1.000
_cell.length_b   1.000
_cell.length_c   1.000
_cell.angle_alpha   90.00
_cell.angle_beta   90.00
_cell.angle_gamma   90.00
#
_symmetry.space_group_name_H-M   'P 1'
#
loop_
_entity.id
_entity.type
_entity.pdbx_description
1 polymer ?
#
loop_
_entity_poly.entity_id
_entity_poly.type
_entity_poly.pdbx_seq_one_letter_code
_entity_poly.pdbx_strand_id
1 'polypeptide(L)'
;ITCRDWSSDVCSSDLALICEAVAFACLKLRLATGSLLAAAVLFFLPLGLLAMVGPVFVRALTSSLTTVGQSVGRLSSISTIGSVVGTTLIGYVLIPFLPNSTTLCATAGVLVVLAAVYFLVWDRRHMGGIGAGLGGCVLLLYVGASQRPFASVPGLTELHRCNSNFGLMQVVENRSGTRRYYLNDLLTQNGYDPVRKQSASLFTHMLYGLSAAYAPHATNILCIGMGIGIVPMQLAQHGAQVEVVEINPAVIPLAQNFFDFKPEAVRIHVGDGRYFLQTTTNRYDVVVLDAFLGESPPSHLMTRESFESVRRCLVPDGVLVMNTFGDFHSGRDFLLASIEQTLKSVFPSTRIHAAGSGNVFFVASPQADLEVRRTPDFSSLGPDLRWQAEQTFGSNPATDPTHGMVLTDDFNPADYRDAFNREDLRRKLAMSYRPD
;
A
#
# COMPACT_ATOMS: atom_id res chain seq x y z
N ILE A 1 -17.27 9.77 9.79
CA ILE A 1 -17.64 8.34 9.74
C ILE A 1 -16.46 7.63 10.33
N THR A 2 -16.59 7.15 11.55
CA THR A 2 -15.52 6.46 12.26
C THR A 2 -15.44 5.02 11.77
N CYS A 3 -14.23 4.48 11.57
CA CYS A 3 -13.96 3.08 11.19
C CYS A 3 -14.63 2.02 12.10
N ARG A 4 -15.39 2.44 13.09
CA ARG A 4 -15.94 1.56 14.13
C ARG A 4 -17.12 0.69 13.69
N ASP A 5 -17.81 1.05 12.61
CA ASP A 5 -19.08 0.41 12.25
C ASP A 5 -18.96 -0.69 11.18
N TRP A 6 -17.74 -1.02 10.75
CA TRP A 6 -17.52 -1.91 9.60
C TRP A 6 -16.85 -3.24 9.92
N SER A 7 -16.77 -3.63 11.19
CA SER A 7 -16.02 -4.82 11.62
C SER A 7 -16.74 -6.16 11.41
N SER A 8 -18.00 -6.18 10.97
CA SER A 8 -18.79 -7.40 10.91
C SER A 8 -19.10 -7.95 9.51
N ASP A 9 -18.93 -7.17 8.45
CA ASP A 9 -19.43 -7.58 7.14
C ASP A 9 -18.32 -7.79 6.11
N VAL A 10 -17.61 -8.90 6.24
CA VAL A 10 -16.78 -9.37 5.15
C VAL A 10 -17.59 -10.34 4.30
N CYS A 11 -18.27 -9.79 3.31
CA CYS A 11 -18.78 -10.60 2.21
C CYS A 11 -17.63 -11.06 1.32
N SER A 12 -17.27 -12.30 1.41
CA SER A 12 -16.60 -12.99 0.31
C SER A 12 -17.70 -13.41 -0.67
N SER A 13 -17.77 -12.76 -1.82
CA SER A 13 -18.69 -13.15 -2.90
C SER A 13 -18.22 -14.45 -3.56
N ASP A 14 -19.11 -15.11 -4.30
CA ASP A 14 -18.86 -16.38 -5.01
C ASP A 14 -17.69 -16.36 -5.96
N LEU A 15 -17.40 -15.19 -6.55
CA LEU A 15 -16.13 -14.97 -7.23
C LEU A 15 -14.93 -15.22 -6.27
N ALA A 16 -15.06 -14.99 -4.97
CA ALA A 16 -13.97 -15.21 -4.04
C ALA A 16 -13.64 -16.69 -3.85
N LEU A 17 -14.61 -17.59 -3.90
CA LEU A 17 -14.37 -19.04 -3.83
C LEU A 17 -13.56 -19.52 -5.04
N ILE A 18 -13.94 -19.04 -6.23
CA ILE A 18 -13.27 -19.39 -7.48
C ILE A 18 -12.00 -18.55 -7.62
N CYS A 19 -12.03 -17.28 -7.20
CA CYS A 19 -10.93 -16.34 -7.32
C CYS A 19 -9.70 -16.81 -6.53
N GLU A 20 -9.90 -17.28 -5.31
CA GLU A 20 -8.85 -17.80 -4.46
C GLU A 20 -8.20 -19.05 -5.08
N ALA A 21 -9.01 -20.03 -5.48
CA ALA A 21 -8.52 -21.25 -6.10
C ALA A 21 -7.78 -20.97 -7.42
N VAL A 22 -8.33 -20.09 -8.26
CA VAL A 22 -7.72 -19.68 -9.52
C VAL A 22 -6.44 -18.90 -9.28
N ALA A 23 -6.44 -17.94 -8.34
CA ALA A 23 -5.27 -17.15 -7.99
C ALA A 23 -4.13 -18.04 -7.50
N PHE A 24 -4.37 -18.96 -6.55
CA PHE A 24 -3.36 -19.90 -6.06
C PHE A 24 -2.86 -20.87 -7.14
N ALA A 25 -3.75 -21.33 -8.02
CA ALA A 25 -3.31 -22.16 -9.15
C ALA A 25 -2.39 -21.37 -10.11
N CYS A 26 -2.72 -20.11 -10.35
CA CYS A 26 -1.95 -19.22 -11.23
C CYS A 26 -0.65 -18.71 -10.59
N LEU A 27 -0.53 -18.68 -9.26
CA LEU A 27 0.73 -18.33 -8.56
C LEU A 27 1.89 -19.31 -8.85
N LYS A 28 1.59 -20.50 -9.37
CA LYS A 28 2.62 -21.45 -9.84
C LYS A 28 3.32 -20.96 -11.12
N LEU A 29 2.71 -20.04 -11.84
CA LEU A 29 3.25 -19.38 -13.03
C LEU A 29 4.01 -18.11 -12.63
N ARG A 30 4.69 -17.47 -13.61
CA ARG A 30 5.21 -16.11 -13.40
C ARG A 30 4.07 -15.14 -13.17
N LEU A 31 4.27 -14.11 -12.33
CA LEU A 31 3.22 -13.17 -11.94
C LEU A 31 2.49 -12.57 -13.15
N ALA A 32 3.21 -12.12 -14.17
CA ALA A 32 2.61 -11.54 -15.37
C ALA A 32 1.70 -12.52 -16.12
N THR A 33 2.14 -13.75 -16.36
CA THR A 33 1.34 -14.78 -17.05
C THR A 33 0.26 -15.34 -16.14
N GLY A 34 0.54 -15.51 -14.86
CA GLY A 34 -0.42 -15.98 -13.87
C GLY A 34 -1.56 -15.00 -13.67
N SER A 35 -1.27 -13.70 -13.50
CA SER A 35 -2.31 -12.68 -13.36
C SER A 35 -3.15 -12.49 -14.62
N LEU A 36 -2.53 -12.56 -15.82
CA LEU A 36 -3.26 -12.52 -17.08
C LEU A 36 -4.23 -13.70 -17.19
N LEU A 37 -3.75 -14.91 -16.89
CA LEU A 37 -4.58 -16.11 -16.94
C LEU A 37 -5.71 -16.07 -15.90
N ALA A 38 -5.39 -15.67 -14.68
CA ALA A 38 -6.40 -15.50 -13.63
C ALA A 38 -7.46 -14.46 -14.04
N ALA A 39 -7.04 -13.32 -14.54
CA ALA A 39 -7.95 -12.28 -15.05
C ALA A 39 -8.82 -12.80 -16.20
N ALA A 40 -8.22 -13.54 -17.15
CA ALA A 40 -8.98 -14.13 -18.26
C ALA A 40 -10.01 -15.13 -17.76
N VAL A 41 -9.65 -16.06 -16.88
CA VAL A 41 -10.59 -17.07 -16.34
C VAL A 41 -11.73 -16.42 -15.55
N LEU A 42 -11.43 -15.41 -14.73
CA LEU A 42 -12.41 -14.78 -13.85
C LEU A 42 -13.32 -13.79 -14.57
N PHE A 43 -12.79 -13.04 -15.54
CA PHE A 43 -13.51 -11.89 -16.11
C PHE A 43 -13.95 -12.08 -17.56
N PHE A 44 -13.38 -13.03 -18.31
CA PHE A 44 -13.71 -13.20 -19.74
C PHE A 44 -15.21 -13.47 -19.96
N LEU A 45 -15.78 -14.41 -19.20
CA LEU A 45 -17.19 -14.77 -19.36
C LEU A 45 -18.13 -13.63 -18.93
N PRO A 46 -18.03 -13.05 -17.73
CA PRO A 46 -18.94 -11.97 -17.32
C PRO A 46 -18.80 -10.72 -18.21
N LEU A 47 -17.58 -10.33 -18.58
CA LEU A 47 -17.37 -9.17 -19.46
C LEU A 47 -17.86 -9.46 -20.89
N GLY A 48 -17.67 -10.68 -21.40
CA GLY A 48 -18.20 -11.11 -22.68
C GLY A 48 -19.72 -11.05 -22.74
N LEU A 49 -20.41 -11.53 -21.69
CA LEU A 49 -21.87 -11.42 -21.58
C LEU A 49 -22.34 -9.96 -21.50
N LEU A 50 -21.66 -9.12 -20.73
CA LEU A 50 -21.98 -7.68 -20.68
C LEU A 50 -21.76 -6.98 -22.02
N ALA A 51 -20.72 -7.35 -22.77
CA ALA A 51 -20.46 -6.80 -24.09
C ALA A 51 -21.57 -7.13 -25.11
N MET A 52 -22.26 -8.25 -24.92
CA MET A 52 -23.42 -8.64 -25.83
C MET A 52 -24.65 -7.78 -25.56
N VAL A 53 -24.79 -7.10 -24.45
CA VAL A 53 -25.95 -6.29 -24.07
C VAL A 53 -26.18 -5.17 -25.08
N GLY A 54 -25.12 -4.47 -25.50
CA GLY A 54 -25.22 -3.38 -26.49
C GLY A 54 -25.84 -3.81 -27.81
N PRO A 55 -25.29 -4.81 -28.50
CA PRO A 55 -25.88 -5.35 -29.73
C PRO A 55 -27.36 -5.84 -29.59
N VAL A 56 -27.67 -6.47 -28.44
CA VAL A 56 -29.06 -6.91 -28.17
C VAL A 56 -30.00 -5.72 -28.06
N PHE A 57 -29.60 -4.64 -27.34
CA PHE A 57 -30.41 -3.43 -27.27
C PHE A 57 -30.55 -2.71 -28.62
N VAL A 58 -29.49 -2.64 -29.42
CA VAL A 58 -29.56 -2.10 -30.78
C VAL A 58 -30.62 -2.88 -31.61
N ARG A 59 -30.56 -4.22 -31.58
CA ARG A 59 -31.54 -5.06 -32.29
C ARG A 59 -32.96 -4.85 -31.76
N ALA A 60 -33.16 -4.74 -30.47
CA ALA A 60 -34.48 -4.57 -29.86
C ALA A 60 -35.10 -3.19 -30.13
N LEU A 61 -34.31 -2.14 -30.24
CA LEU A 61 -34.74 -0.76 -30.41
C LEU A 61 -34.81 -0.32 -31.87
N THR A 62 -34.27 -1.13 -32.79
CA THR A 62 -34.25 -0.78 -34.24
C THR A 62 -35.38 -1.47 -34.96
N SER A 63 -36.31 -0.68 -35.50
CA SER A 63 -37.44 -1.17 -36.31
C SER A 63 -37.15 -1.19 -37.81
N SER A 64 -36.17 -0.42 -38.28
CA SER A 64 -35.76 -0.36 -39.68
C SER A 64 -34.29 -0.05 -39.86
N LEU A 65 -33.71 -0.42 -41.00
CA LEU A 65 -32.29 -0.12 -41.30
C LEU A 65 -31.99 1.37 -41.38
N THR A 66 -32.98 2.21 -41.70
CA THR A 66 -32.80 3.66 -41.76
C THR A 66 -32.64 4.32 -40.39
N THR A 67 -33.11 3.68 -39.33
CA THR A 67 -33.05 4.20 -37.93
C THR A 67 -31.90 3.61 -37.12
N VAL A 68 -31.14 2.64 -37.65
CA VAL A 68 -30.03 1.97 -36.96
C VAL A 68 -29.01 2.97 -36.43
N GLY A 69 -28.56 3.92 -37.28
CA GLY A 69 -27.55 4.91 -36.88
C GLY A 69 -27.97 5.77 -35.69
N GLN A 70 -29.26 6.18 -35.67
CA GLN A 70 -29.79 6.97 -34.54
C GLN A 70 -29.88 6.16 -33.24
N SER A 71 -30.33 4.89 -33.35
CA SER A 71 -30.40 3.99 -32.19
C SER A 71 -29.00 3.70 -31.59
N VAL A 72 -28.03 3.40 -32.47
CA VAL A 72 -26.63 3.18 -32.06
C VAL A 72 -26.04 4.44 -31.42
N GLY A 73 -26.24 5.62 -32.02
CA GLY A 73 -25.74 6.89 -31.48
C GLY A 73 -26.31 7.20 -30.09
N ARG A 74 -27.61 7.02 -29.91
CA ARG A 74 -28.25 7.20 -28.57
C ARG A 74 -27.74 6.23 -27.54
N LEU A 75 -27.65 4.94 -27.86
CA LEU A 75 -27.13 3.93 -26.94
C LEU A 75 -25.66 4.18 -26.57
N SER A 76 -24.82 4.49 -27.56
CA SER A 76 -23.41 4.86 -27.30
C SER A 76 -23.29 6.08 -26.37
N SER A 77 -24.08 7.12 -26.61
CA SER A 77 -24.06 8.32 -25.77
C SER A 77 -24.45 8.01 -24.32
N ILE A 78 -25.52 7.27 -24.10
CA ILE A 78 -25.98 6.85 -22.79
C ILE A 78 -24.94 5.96 -22.10
N SER A 79 -24.37 4.99 -22.85
CA SER A 79 -23.33 4.10 -22.35
C SER A 79 -22.06 4.87 -21.92
N THR A 80 -21.65 5.87 -22.72
CA THR A 80 -20.49 6.72 -22.38
C THR A 80 -20.73 7.52 -21.09
N ILE A 81 -21.90 8.15 -20.97
CA ILE A 81 -22.27 8.87 -19.75
C ILE A 81 -22.29 7.90 -18.54
N GLY A 82 -22.92 6.74 -18.71
CA GLY A 82 -22.98 5.70 -17.68
C GLY A 82 -21.57 5.21 -17.27
N SER A 83 -20.66 5.05 -18.22
CA SER A 83 -19.28 4.66 -17.95
C SER A 83 -18.54 5.72 -17.14
N VAL A 84 -18.66 7.00 -17.50
CA VAL A 84 -18.03 8.09 -16.75
C VAL A 84 -18.55 8.16 -15.31
N VAL A 85 -19.89 8.14 -15.15
CA VAL A 85 -20.53 8.17 -13.83
C VAL A 85 -20.15 6.93 -13.02
N GLY A 86 -20.22 5.73 -13.62
CA GLY A 86 -19.89 4.48 -12.96
C GLY A 86 -18.44 4.40 -12.54
N THR A 87 -17.49 4.76 -13.39
CA THR A 87 -16.07 4.76 -13.08
C THR A 87 -15.74 5.75 -11.95
N THR A 88 -16.32 6.94 -12.01
CA THR A 88 -16.14 7.95 -10.96
C THR A 88 -16.72 7.48 -9.63
N LEU A 89 -17.95 6.95 -9.64
CA LEU A 89 -18.60 6.44 -8.43
C LEU A 89 -17.83 5.28 -7.81
N ILE A 90 -17.42 4.30 -8.64
CA ILE A 90 -16.67 3.14 -8.16
C ILE A 90 -15.30 3.58 -7.62
N GLY A 91 -14.54 4.36 -8.39
CA GLY A 91 -13.16 4.72 -8.03
C GLY A 91 -13.05 5.65 -6.84
N TYR A 92 -13.92 6.66 -6.75
CA TYR A 92 -13.80 7.70 -5.71
C TYR A 92 -14.73 7.50 -4.51
N VAL A 93 -15.80 6.70 -4.65
CA VAL A 93 -16.80 6.53 -3.58
C VAL A 93 -16.85 5.10 -3.07
N LEU A 94 -16.94 4.10 -3.96
CA LEU A 94 -17.16 2.73 -3.49
C LEU A 94 -15.87 2.07 -3.01
N ILE A 95 -14.82 2.03 -3.83
CA ILE A 95 -13.56 1.36 -3.47
C ILE A 95 -12.91 1.92 -2.20
N PRO A 96 -12.84 3.26 -1.98
CA PRO A 96 -12.21 3.80 -0.77
C PRO A 96 -12.97 3.50 0.52
N PHE A 97 -14.29 3.32 0.44
CA PHE A 97 -15.14 3.22 1.64
C PHE A 97 -15.77 1.85 1.84
N LEU A 98 -15.86 1.02 0.80
CA LEU A 98 -16.50 -0.29 0.85
C LEU A 98 -15.51 -1.41 0.51
N PRO A 99 -15.63 -2.58 1.14
CA PRO A 99 -14.92 -3.77 0.72
C PRO A 99 -15.20 -4.09 -0.75
N ASN A 100 -14.19 -4.59 -1.46
CA ASN A 100 -14.34 -4.98 -2.87
C ASN A 100 -15.48 -5.98 -3.10
N SER A 101 -15.68 -6.91 -2.16
CA SER A 101 -16.77 -7.86 -2.17
C SER A 101 -18.14 -7.19 -2.12
N THR A 102 -18.32 -6.19 -1.24
CA THR A 102 -19.57 -5.44 -1.14
C THR A 102 -19.85 -4.67 -2.43
N THR A 103 -18.83 -4.06 -3.02
CA THR A 103 -18.94 -3.35 -4.31
C THR A 103 -19.35 -4.31 -5.44
N LEU A 104 -18.74 -5.50 -5.48
CA LEU A 104 -19.11 -6.55 -6.46
C LEU A 104 -20.55 -7.04 -6.27
N CYS A 105 -20.93 -7.33 -5.01
CA CYS A 105 -22.30 -7.74 -4.68
C CYS A 105 -23.33 -6.66 -5.01
N ALA A 106 -23.04 -5.38 -4.71
CA ALA A 106 -23.91 -4.26 -5.06
C ALA A 106 -24.09 -4.15 -6.57
N THR A 107 -23.00 -4.27 -7.32
CA THR A 107 -23.04 -4.23 -8.81
C THR A 107 -23.83 -5.41 -9.36
N ALA A 108 -23.61 -6.62 -8.86
CA ALA A 108 -24.39 -7.79 -9.24
C ALA A 108 -25.88 -7.61 -8.90
N GLY A 109 -26.20 -7.07 -7.72
CA GLY A 109 -27.57 -6.76 -7.30
C GLY A 109 -28.25 -5.79 -8.26
N VAL A 110 -27.58 -4.72 -8.70
CA VAL A 110 -28.10 -3.79 -9.69
C VAL A 110 -28.42 -4.50 -11.01
N LEU A 111 -27.52 -5.38 -11.49
CA LEU A 111 -27.75 -6.15 -12.72
C LEU A 111 -28.94 -7.09 -12.60
N VAL A 112 -29.09 -7.75 -11.46
CA VAL A 112 -30.24 -8.65 -11.18
C VAL A 112 -31.55 -7.86 -11.13
N VAL A 113 -31.57 -6.68 -10.50
CA VAL A 113 -32.76 -5.81 -10.48
C VAL A 113 -33.12 -5.34 -11.87
N LEU A 114 -32.14 -4.92 -12.68
CA LEU A 114 -32.36 -4.52 -14.08
C LEU A 114 -32.91 -5.67 -14.91
N ALA A 115 -32.37 -6.87 -14.78
CA ALA A 115 -32.90 -8.07 -15.45
C ALA A 115 -34.32 -8.38 -15.00
N ALA A 116 -34.60 -8.35 -13.70
CA ALA A 116 -35.94 -8.56 -13.16
C ALA A 116 -36.97 -7.55 -13.72
N VAL A 117 -36.62 -6.25 -13.72
CA VAL A 117 -37.49 -5.20 -14.29
C VAL A 117 -37.72 -5.44 -15.76
N TYR A 118 -36.71 -5.77 -16.52
CA TYR A 118 -36.87 -6.08 -17.94
C TYR A 118 -37.87 -7.20 -18.18
N PHE A 119 -37.73 -8.33 -17.52
CA PHE A 119 -38.59 -9.47 -17.68
C PHE A 119 -40.02 -9.23 -17.14
N LEU A 120 -40.18 -8.53 -16.06
CA LEU A 120 -41.51 -8.21 -15.52
C LEU A 120 -42.30 -7.27 -16.42
N VAL A 121 -41.64 -6.35 -17.14
CA VAL A 121 -42.28 -5.34 -17.96
C VAL A 121 -42.49 -5.86 -19.42
N TRP A 122 -41.46 -6.50 -19.98
CA TRP A 122 -41.46 -6.83 -21.44
C TRP A 122 -41.62 -8.31 -21.76
N ASP A 123 -41.15 -9.25 -20.92
CA ASP A 123 -41.20 -10.68 -21.25
C ASP A 123 -41.68 -11.55 -20.10
N ARG A 124 -42.96 -11.48 -19.79
CA ARG A 124 -43.58 -12.27 -18.71
C ARG A 124 -43.66 -13.78 -18.96
N ARG A 125 -43.33 -14.25 -20.19
CA ARG A 125 -43.42 -15.67 -20.53
C ARG A 125 -42.34 -16.53 -19.89
N HIS A 126 -41.23 -15.92 -19.48
CA HIS A 126 -40.07 -16.61 -18.94
C HIS A 126 -39.91 -16.47 -17.42
N MET A 127 -40.99 -16.21 -16.68
CA MET A 127 -40.99 -16.01 -15.23
C MET A 127 -40.34 -17.15 -14.42
N GLY A 128 -40.45 -18.42 -14.91
CA GLY A 128 -39.78 -19.56 -14.25
C GLY A 128 -38.26 -19.50 -14.30
N GLY A 129 -37.68 -19.04 -15.42
CA GLY A 129 -36.23 -18.84 -15.56
C GLY A 129 -35.70 -17.68 -14.70
N ILE A 130 -36.53 -16.64 -14.54
CA ILE A 130 -36.21 -15.49 -13.68
C ILE A 130 -36.16 -15.93 -12.23
N GLY A 131 -37.16 -16.69 -11.74
CA GLY A 131 -37.20 -17.23 -10.39
C GLY A 131 -35.98 -18.11 -10.10
N ALA A 132 -35.58 -18.95 -11.04
CA ALA A 132 -34.37 -19.77 -10.93
C ALA A 132 -33.08 -18.90 -10.91
N GLY A 133 -32.99 -17.87 -11.76
CA GLY A 133 -31.86 -16.95 -11.80
C GLY A 133 -31.73 -16.12 -10.51
N LEU A 134 -32.83 -15.53 -10.05
CA LEU A 134 -32.88 -14.79 -8.77
C LEU A 134 -32.56 -15.68 -7.59
N GLY A 135 -33.12 -16.90 -7.54
CA GLY A 135 -32.83 -17.88 -6.50
C GLY A 135 -31.37 -18.31 -6.50
N GLY A 136 -30.78 -18.50 -7.68
CA GLY A 136 -29.35 -18.74 -7.86
C GLY A 136 -28.49 -17.58 -7.32
N CYS A 137 -28.82 -16.34 -7.69
CA CYS A 137 -28.11 -15.15 -7.20
C CYS A 137 -28.21 -15.01 -5.67
N VAL A 138 -29.40 -15.20 -5.08
CA VAL A 138 -29.59 -15.16 -3.62
C VAL A 138 -28.80 -16.27 -2.93
N LEU A 139 -28.81 -17.49 -3.47
CA LEU A 139 -28.04 -18.62 -2.96
C LEU A 139 -26.54 -18.31 -3.02
N LEU A 140 -26.06 -17.77 -4.13
CA LEU A 140 -24.68 -17.37 -4.33
C LEU A 140 -24.27 -16.25 -3.36
N LEU A 141 -25.10 -15.22 -3.18
CA LEU A 141 -24.88 -14.17 -2.17
C LEU A 141 -24.85 -14.73 -0.75
N TYR A 142 -25.73 -15.70 -0.42
CA TYR A 142 -25.76 -16.35 0.88
C TYR A 142 -24.50 -17.19 1.12
N VAL A 143 -24.09 -17.99 0.14
CA VAL A 143 -22.84 -18.78 0.21
C VAL A 143 -21.64 -17.85 0.33
N GLY A 144 -21.58 -16.77 -0.45
CA GLY A 144 -20.53 -15.77 -0.35
C GLY A 144 -20.45 -15.10 1.03
N ALA A 145 -21.60 -14.71 1.59
CA ALA A 145 -21.68 -14.10 2.92
C ALA A 145 -21.30 -15.07 4.06
N SER A 146 -21.43 -16.37 3.84
CA SER A 146 -21.11 -17.40 4.85
C SER A 146 -19.63 -17.83 4.85
N GLN A 147 -18.85 -17.42 3.87
CA GLN A 147 -17.43 -17.75 3.80
C GLN A 147 -16.61 -16.92 4.79
N ARG A 148 -15.59 -17.56 5.40
CA ARG A 148 -14.65 -16.84 6.26
C ARG A 148 -13.80 -15.89 5.41
N PRO A 149 -13.46 -14.69 5.93
CA PRO A 149 -12.61 -13.78 5.20
C PRO A 149 -11.26 -14.44 4.87
N PHE A 150 -10.86 -14.37 3.62
CA PHE A 150 -9.54 -14.82 3.11
C PHE A 150 -8.35 -14.32 3.94
N ALA A 151 -8.51 -13.21 4.63
CA ALA A 151 -7.46 -12.56 5.41
C ALA A 151 -7.31 -13.03 6.86
N SER A 152 -7.84 -14.19 7.24
CA SER A 152 -7.48 -14.79 8.53
C SER A 152 -6.12 -15.47 8.41
N VAL A 153 -5.06 -14.74 8.76
CA VAL A 153 -3.73 -15.34 8.86
C VAL A 153 -3.76 -16.42 9.94
N PRO A 154 -3.37 -17.68 9.64
CA PRO A 154 -3.40 -18.74 10.63
C PRO A 154 -2.62 -18.34 11.89
N GLY A 155 -3.25 -18.48 13.05
CA GLY A 155 -2.62 -18.14 14.33
C GLY A 155 -2.67 -16.68 14.75
N LEU A 156 -3.24 -15.79 13.93
CA LEU A 156 -3.50 -14.39 14.26
C LEU A 156 -5.00 -14.13 14.45
N THR A 157 -5.33 -13.18 15.31
CA THR A 157 -6.68 -12.67 15.52
C THR A 157 -6.74 -11.25 14.92
N GLU A 158 -7.71 -11.00 14.07
CA GLU A 158 -7.95 -9.66 13.55
C GLU A 158 -8.65 -8.81 14.60
N LEU A 159 -8.03 -7.69 14.97
CA LEU A 159 -8.56 -6.72 15.92
C LEU A 159 -9.32 -5.59 15.23
N HIS A 160 -8.88 -5.22 14.03
CA HIS A 160 -9.45 -4.11 13.28
C HIS A 160 -9.18 -4.26 11.78
N ARG A 161 -10.16 -3.80 11.00
CA ARG A 161 -10.06 -3.73 9.53
C ARG A 161 -10.79 -2.48 9.04
N CYS A 162 -10.17 -1.72 8.17
CA CYS A 162 -10.84 -0.66 7.44
C CYS A 162 -10.17 -0.41 6.08
N ASN A 163 -10.97 0.03 5.13
CA ASN A 163 -10.47 0.49 3.85
C ASN A 163 -10.09 1.97 3.93
N SER A 164 -9.14 2.36 3.11
CA SER A 164 -8.77 3.76 2.90
C SER A 164 -8.48 3.99 1.42
N ASN A 165 -8.29 5.25 1.04
CA ASN A 165 -7.82 5.59 -0.31
C ASN A 165 -6.42 5.03 -0.64
N PHE A 166 -5.72 4.52 0.38
CA PHE A 166 -4.34 4.03 0.30
C PHE A 166 -4.25 2.53 0.61
N GLY A 167 -5.33 1.79 0.42
CA GLY A 167 -5.39 0.35 0.60
C GLY A 167 -6.15 -0.11 1.84
N LEU A 168 -6.21 -1.43 2.00
CA LEU A 168 -6.84 -2.11 3.13
C LEU A 168 -5.91 -2.08 4.34
N MET A 169 -6.36 -1.49 5.43
CA MET A 169 -5.62 -1.47 6.70
C MET A 169 -6.17 -2.52 7.66
N GLN A 170 -5.28 -3.29 8.27
CA GLN A 170 -5.63 -4.32 9.24
C GLN A 170 -4.71 -4.23 10.46
N VAL A 171 -5.27 -4.52 11.61
CA VAL A 171 -4.54 -4.77 12.84
C VAL A 171 -4.80 -6.21 13.26
N VAL A 172 -3.74 -6.99 13.34
CA VAL A 172 -3.82 -8.39 13.77
C VAL A 172 -2.91 -8.62 14.97
N GLU A 173 -3.28 -9.56 15.81
CA GLU A 173 -2.55 -9.90 17.03
C GLU A 173 -2.36 -11.41 17.14
N ASN A 174 -1.21 -11.86 17.64
CA ASN A 174 -1.00 -13.27 17.91
C ASN A 174 -1.87 -13.75 19.09
N ARG A 175 -2.14 -15.05 19.16
CA ARG A 175 -3.01 -15.64 20.20
C ARG A 175 -2.55 -15.37 21.64
N SER A 176 -1.26 -15.13 21.84
CA SER A 176 -0.71 -14.80 23.16
C SER A 176 -0.80 -13.33 23.55
N GLY A 177 -1.26 -12.45 22.66
CA GLY A 177 -1.31 -11.01 22.91
C GLY A 177 0.06 -10.32 23.02
N THR A 178 1.13 -11.01 22.65
CA THR A 178 2.51 -10.50 22.79
C THR A 178 3.07 -9.85 21.52
N ARG A 179 2.35 -10.00 20.40
CA ARG A 179 2.74 -9.42 19.11
C ARG A 179 1.51 -8.90 18.38
N ARG A 180 1.54 -7.64 18.02
CA ARG A 180 0.54 -6.95 17.22
C ARG A 180 1.19 -6.42 15.97
N TYR A 181 0.48 -6.53 14.83
CA TYR A 181 0.99 -6.14 13.53
C TYR A 181 0.01 -5.17 12.87
N TYR A 182 0.56 -4.15 12.24
CA TYR A 182 -0.15 -3.32 11.29
C TYR A 182 0.15 -3.82 9.87
N LEU A 183 -0.91 -4.13 9.12
CA LEU A 183 -0.82 -4.54 7.73
C LEU A 183 -1.49 -3.51 6.84
N ASN A 184 -0.89 -3.27 5.68
CA ASN A 184 -1.50 -2.55 4.58
C ASN A 184 -1.48 -3.46 3.35
N ASP A 185 -2.66 -3.73 2.75
CA ASP A 185 -2.85 -4.69 1.66
C ASP A 185 -2.16 -6.04 1.92
N LEU A 186 -2.34 -6.57 3.12
CA LEU A 186 -1.75 -7.83 3.64
C LEU A 186 -0.22 -7.77 3.85
N LEU A 187 0.45 -6.70 3.51
CA LEU A 187 1.87 -6.53 3.79
C LEU A 187 2.07 -5.98 5.21
N THR A 188 2.86 -6.67 6.01
CA THR A 188 3.21 -6.20 7.36
C THR A 188 4.05 -4.93 7.26
N GLN A 189 3.50 -3.82 7.73
CA GLN A 189 4.18 -2.53 7.80
C GLN A 189 4.93 -2.37 9.11
N ASN A 190 4.33 -2.75 10.23
CA ASN A 190 4.93 -2.63 11.56
C ASN A 190 4.59 -3.83 12.44
N GLY A 191 5.55 -4.23 13.26
CA GLY A 191 5.36 -5.13 14.38
C GLY A 191 5.50 -4.37 15.71
N TYR A 192 4.68 -4.72 16.69
CA TYR A 192 4.61 -4.07 18.00
C TYR A 192 4.43 -5.10 19.13
N ASP A 193 5.13 -4.89 20.22
CA ASP A 193 4.93 -5.63 21.46
C ASP A 193 4.06 -4.79 22.41
N PRO A 194 2.76 -5.11 22.55
CA PRO A 194 1.84 -4.31 23.35
C PRO A 194 2.12 -4.43 24.87
N VAL A 195 2.83 -5.48 25.30
CA VAL A 195 3.19 -5.70 26.72
C VAL A 195 4.37 -4.81 27.10
N ARG A 196 5.42 -4.80 26.25
CA ARG A 196 6.61 -3.99 26.46
C ARG A 196 6.49 -2.57 25.93
N LYS A 197 5.45 -2.29 25.15
CA LYS A 197 5.20 -1.02 24.46
C LYS A 197 6.38 -0.60 23.56
N GLN A 198 6.89 -1.54 22.82
CA GLN A 198 8.08 -1.37 21.98
C GLN A 198 7.83 -1.92 20.57
N SER A 199 8.52 -1.32 19.60
CA SER A 199 8.56 -1.89 18.25
C SER A 199 9.22 -3.27 18.23
N ALA A 200 8.68 -4.15 17.40
CA ALA A 200 9.30 -5.42 17.05
C ALA A 200 9.97 -5.38 15.66
N SER A 201 9.94 -4.24 14.99
CA SER A 201 10.49 -4.05 13.65
C SER A 201 11.86 -3.38 13.70
N LEU A 202 12.84 -3.99 13.04
CA LEU A 202 14.22 -3.49 12.98
C LEU A 202 14.30 -2.04 12.49
N PHE A 203 13.56 -1.72 11.43
CA PHE A 203 13.67 -0.44 10.75
C PHE A 203 13.36 0.75 11.66
N THR A 204 12.41 0.63 12.60
CA THR A 204 12.08 1.73 13.50
C THR A 204 13.24 2.04 14.45
N HIS A 205 13.93 1.01 14.94
CA HIS A 205 15.11 1.16 15.79
C HIS A 205 16.29 1.73 15.02
N MET A 206 16.43 1.34 13.75
CA MET A 206 17.48 1.87 12.88
C MET A 206 17.23 3.34 12.54
N LEU A 207 16.01 3.73 12.17
CA LEU A 207 15.68 5.13 11.86
C LEU A 207 15.94 6.04 13.06
N TYR A 208 15.50 5.64 14.24
CA TYR A 208 15.80 6.36 15.47
C TYR A 208 17.31 6.37 15.76
N GLY A 209 17.95 5.19 15.72
CA GLY A 209 19.38 5.04 16.03
C GLY A 209 20.28 5.83 15.09
N LEU A 210 20.02 5.81 13.79
CA LEU A 210 20.76 6.57 12.80
C LEU A 210 20.55 8.08 12.97
N SER A 211 19.32 8.53 13.23
CA SER A 211 19.05 9.93 13.54
C SER A 211 19.87 10.42 14.72
N ALA A 212 19.88 9.64 15.82
CA ALA A 212 20.66 9.96 17.00
C ALA A 212 22.17 9.81 16.81
N ALA A 213 22.61 8.91 15.90
CA ALA A 213 24.02 8.69 15.62
C ALA A 213 24.67 9.85 14.85
N TYR A 214 23.97 10.38 13.89
CA TYR A 214 24.49 11.42 13.00
C TYR A 214 24.13 12.84 13.46
N ALA A 215 22.99 13.01 14.16
CA ALA A 215 22.54 14.28 14.70
C ALA A 215 22.10 14.14 16.17
N PRO A 216 23.04 13.90 17.12
CA PRO A 216 22.70 13.60 18.52
C PRO A 216 22.05 14.77 19.27
N HIS A 217 22.13 15.98 18.76
CA HIS A 217 21.57 17.20 19.33
C HIS A 217 20.40 17.76 18.51
N ALA A 218 19.80 16.92 17.65
CA ALA A 218 18.67 17.33 16.84
C ALA A 218 17.48 17.79 17.71
N THR A 219 16.98 18.97 17.42
CA THR A 219 15.83 19.58 18.11
C THR A 219 14.61 19.69 17.23
N ASN A 220 14.79 19.82 15.92
CA ASN A 220 13.71 19.94 14.94
C ASN A 220 13.81 18.80 13.93
N ILE A 221 12.82 17.93 13.92
CA ILE A 221 12.83 16.73 13.08
C ILE A 221 11.57 16.67 12.24
N LEU A 222 11.72 16.36 10.95
CA LEU A 222 10.64 16.09 10.04
C LEU A 222 10.61 14.60 9.71
N CYS A 223 9.45 13.96 9.89
CA CYS A 223 9.19 12.60 9.44
C CYS A 223 8.23 12.63 8.25
N ILE A 224 8.66 12.12 7.10
CA ILE A 224 7.81 11.86 5.94
C ILE A 224 7.39 10.40 6.00
N GLY A 225 6.10 10.16 6.27
CA GLY A 225 5.54 8.89 6.66
C GLY A 225 5.49 8.73 8.19
N MET A 226 4.38 8.19 8.67
CA MET A 226 4.12 8.01 10.09
C MET A 226 4.18 6.53 10.50
N GLY A 227 3.69 5.65 9.61
CA GLY A 227 3.37 4.28 9.99
C GLY A 227 2.43 4.25 11.19
N ILE A 228 2.76 3.47 12.22
CA ILE A 228 2.00 3.48 13.49
C ILE A 228 2.54 4.48 14.53
N GLY A 229 3.36 5.43 14.11
CA GLY A 229 3.83 6.54 14.94
C GLY A 229 5.01 6.23 15.88
N ILE A 230 5.65 5.08 15.78
CA ILE A 230 6.73 4.67 16.70
C ILE A 230 7.94 5.60 16.60
N VAL A 231 8.47 5.80 15.40
CA VAL A 231 9.68 6.61 15.18
C VAL A 231 9.45 8.07 15.60
N PRO A 232 8.38 8.75 15.15
CA PRO A 232 8.10 10.11 15.59
C PRO A 232 7.95 10.25 17.10
N MET A 233 7.27 9.29 17.76
CA MET A 233 7.12 9.31 19.22
C MET A 233 8.45 9.13 19.95
N GLN A 234 9.30 8.20 19.50
CA GLN A 234 10.61 8.01 20.11
C GLN A 234 11.47 9.27 20.02
N LEU A 235 11.48 9.93 18.87
CA LEU A 235 12.20 11.19 18.67
C LEU A 235 11.65 12.30 19.58
N ALA A 236 10.33 12.43 19.68
CA ALA A 236 9.70 13.41 20.55
C ALA A 236 9.96 13.15 22.05
N GLN A 237 9.95 11.89 22.50
CA GLN A 237 10.28 11.49 23.87
C GLN A 237 11.72 11.84 24.28
N HIS A 238 12.64 11.95 23.31
CA HIS A 238 14.01 12.38 23.53
C HIS A 238 14.23 13.90 23.40
N GLY A 239 13.12 14.66 23.37
CA GLY A 239 13.13 16.12 23.47
C GLY A 239 13.12 16.87 22.15
N ALA A 240 12.99 16.18 21.02
CA ALA A 240 12.88 16.84 19.72
C ALA A 240 11.44 17.37 19.47
N GLN A 241 11.31 18.49 18.76
CA GLN A 241 10.09 18.92 18.14
C GLN A 241 9.94 18.17 16.83
N VAL A 242 8.91 17.33 16.74
CA VAL A 242 8.71 16.45 15.58
C VAL A 242 7.51 16.89 14.77
N GLU A 243 7.71 17.18 13.51
CA GLU A 243 6.66 17.33 12.51
C GLU A 243 6.56 16.03 11.70
N VAL A 244 5.33 15.59 11.44
CA VAL A 244 5.04 14.37 10.70
C VAL A 244 4.15 14.72 9.51
N VAL A 245 4.50 14.23 8.33
CA VAL A 245 3.64 14.31 7.15
C VAL A 245 3.16 12.92 6.81
N GLU A 246 1.85 12.71 6.89
CA GLU A 246 1.21 11.44 6.61
C GLU A 246 0.11 11.62 5.56
N ILE A 247 0.17 10.81 4.51
CA ILE A 247 -0.78 10.91 3.41
C ILE A 247 -2.12 10.26 3.73
N ASN A 248 -2.12 9.24 4.58
CA ASN A 248 -3.33 8.49 4.94
C ASN A 248 -3.87 8.90 6.32
N PRO A 249 -4.89 9.78 6.39
CA PRO A 249 -5.42 10.23 7.66
C PRO A 249 -6.03 9.09 8.51
N ALA A 250 -6.42 7.99 7.88
CA ALA A 250 -7.04 6.86 8.58
C ALA A 250 -6.05 6.06 9.45
N VAL A 251 -4.74 6.19 9.22
CA VAL A 251 -3.73 5.52 10.05
C VAL A 251 -3.60 6.16 11.43
N ILE A 252 -3.91 7.45 11.57
CA ILE A 252 -3.77 8.18 12.84
C ILE A 252 -4.64 7.58 13.96
N PRO A 253 -5.99 7.46 13.79
CA PRO A 253 -6.82 6.83 14.82
C PRO A 253 -6.50 5.35 15.03
N LEU A 254 -6.03 4.64 14.00
CA LEU A 254 -5.60 3.26 14.12
C LEU A 254 -4.36 3.17 15.02
N ALA A 255 -3.36 4.03 14.82
CA ALA A 255 -2.15 4.09 15.63
C ALA A 255 -2.47 4.45 17.09
N GLN A 256 -3.39 5.39 17.34
CA GLN A 256 -3.85 5.77 18.68
C GLN A 256 -4.54 4.60 19.41
N ASN A 257 -5.45 3.92 18.73
CA ASN A 257 -6.29 2.91 19.38
C ASN A 257 -5.56 1.59 19.65
N PHE A 258 -4.55 1.26 18.84
CA PHE A 258 -3.93 -0.05 18.86
C PHE A 258 -2.43 -0.06 19.13
N PHE A 259 -1.73 1.08 19.03
CA PHE A 259 -0.27 1.14 19.11
C PHE A 259 0.27 2.20 20.08
N ASP A 260 -0.54 2.62 21.03
CA ASP A 260 -0.19 3.60 22.05
C ASP A 260 0.33 4.95 21.49
N PHE A 261 0.01 5.27 20.23
CA PHE A 261 0.41 6.54 19.61
C PHE A 261 -0.29 7.74 20.28
N LYS A 262 0.47 8.79 20.56
CA LYS A 262 -0.01 10.03 21.16
C LYS A 262 0.16 11.18 20.17
N PRO A 263 -0.88 11.55 19.41
CA PRO A 263 -0.77 12.60 18.38
C PRO A 263 -0.43 13.96 18.96
N GLU A 264 -0.74 14.22 20.24
CA GLU A 264 -0.38 15.45 20.95
C GLU A 264 1.15 15.61 21.18
N ALA A 265 1.91 14.53 21.05
CA ALA A 265 3.37 14.56 21.19
C ALA A 265 4.09 15.08 19.93
N VAL A 266 3.41 15.16 18.81
CA VAL A 266 3.98 15.52 17.50
C VAL A 266 3.04 16.46 16.75
N ARG A 267 3.56 17.20 15.77
CA ARG A 267 2.72 18.00 14.88
C ARG A 267 2.44 17.22 13.60
N ILE A 268 1.18 16.85 13.37
CA ILE A 268 0.79 16.04 12.20
C ILE A 268 0.23 16.95 11.09
N HIS A 269 0.77 16.78 9.88
CA HIS A 269 0.27 17.34 8.64
C HIS A 269 -0.26 16.22 7.76
N VAL A 270 -1.55 16.23 7.47
CA VAL A 270 -2.16 15.27 6.55
C VAL A 270 -1.97 15.76 5.12
N GLY A 271 -1.22 15.00 4.31
CA GLY A 271 -0.96 15.36 2.94
C GLY A 271 0.24 14.64 2.33
N ASP A 272 0.54 15.02 1.08
CA ASP A 272 1.65 14.47 0.32
C ASP A 272 3.01 15.02 0.81
N GLY A 273 3.96 14.11 1.08
CA GLY A 273 5.29 14.45 1.61
C GLY A 273 6.11 15.31 0.64
N ARG A 274 5.98 15.06 -0.68
CA ARG A 274 6.67 15.85 -1.69
C ARG A 274 6.17 17.29 -1.74
N TYR A 275 4.86 17.46 -1.73
CA TYR A 275 4.23 18.78 -1.70
C TYR A 275 4.64 19.55 -0.45
N PHE A 276 4.66 18.89 0.71
CA PHE A 276 5.11 19.52 1.95
C PHE A 276 6.58 19.97 1.86
N LEU A 277 7.47 19.11 1.38
CA LEU A 277 8.89 19.46 1.19
C LEU A 277 9.11 20.65 0.23
N GLN A 278 8.24 20.78 -0.79
CA GLN A 278 8.33 21.89 -1.75
C GLN A 278 7.84 23.23 -1.16
N THR A 279 6.88 23.19 -0.24
CA THR A 279 6.17 24.38 0.24
C THR A 279 6.63 24.86 1.62
N THR A 280 7.20 23.97 2.44
CA THR A 280 7.68 24.36 3.78
C THR A 280 8.87 25.32 3.72
N THR A 281 8.87 26.28 4.63
CA THR A 281 9.98 27.20 4.88
C THR A 281 10.79 26.80 6.13
N ASN A 282 10.32 25.79 6.87
CA ASN A 282 11.01 25.31 8.07
C ASN A 282 12.34 24.63 7.73
N ARG A 283 13.24 24.64 8.70
CA ARG A 283 14.52 23.94 8.63
C ARG A 283 14.61 22.89 9.71
N TYR A 284 15.17 21.74 9.35
CA TYR A 284 15.23 20.57 10.23
C TYR A 284 16.68 20.09 10.40
N ASP A 285 16.97 19.62 11.59
CA ASP A 285 18.24 18.94 11.89
C ASP A 285 18.27 17.54 11.31
N VAL A 286 17.09 16.88 11.26
CA VAL A 286 16.91 15.56 10.65
C VAL A 286 15.65 15.54 9.82
N VAL A 287 15.74 14.97 8.63
CA VAL A 287 14.59 14.52 7.85
C VAL A 287 14.60 13.00 7.79
N VAL A 288 13.59 12.37 8.35
CA VAL A 288 13.35 10.92 8.24
C VAL A 288 12.42 10.68 7.08
N LEU A 289 12.84 9.90 6.08
CA LEU A 289 12.03 9.50 4.94
C LEU A 289 11.69 8.01 5.07
N ASP A 290 10.50 7.72 5.57
CA ASP A 290 9.97 6.38 5.81
C ASP A 290 8.54 6.27 5.26
N ALA A 291 8.37 6.69 4.00
CA ALA A 291 7.10 6.61 3.29
C ALA A 291 7.11 5.41 2.35
N PHE A 292 6.09 4.57 2.47
CA PHE A 292 5.92 3.38 1.64
C PHE A 292 4.54 3.36 1.00
N LEU A 293 4.48 2.92 -0.25
CA LEU A 293 3.26 2.57 -0.95
C LEU A 293 3.34 1.08 -1.30
N GLY A 294 2.79 0.24 -0.40
CA GLY A 294 3.02 -1.20 -0.45
C GLY A 294 4.45 -1.56 -0.01
N GLU A 295 5.23 -2.19 -0.89
CA GLU A 295 6.57 -2.72 -0.62
C GLU A 295 7.73 -1.77 -0.98
N SER A 296 7.45 -0.57 -1.50
CA SER A 296 8.52 0.36 -1.89
C SER A 296 8.17 1.82 -1.59
N PRO A 297 9.19 2.67 -1.42
CA PRO A 297 8.97 4.11 -1.36
C PRO A 297 8.32 4.61 -2.65
N PRO A 298 7.43 5.61 -2.58
CA PRO A 298 6.86 6.24 -3.77
C PRO A 298 7.95 6.79 -4.69
N SER A 299 7.88 6.46 -5.98
CA SER A 299 8.92 6.82 -6.96
C SER A 299 9.19 8.32 -7.03
N HIS A 300 8.15 9.15 -6.86
CA HIS A 300 8.27 10.62 -6.86
C HIS A 300 9.00 11.20 -5.64
N LEU A 301 9.21 10.43 -4.58
CA LEU A 301 10.04 10.82 -3.42
C LEU A 301 11.52 10.44 -3.58
N MET A 302 11.88 9.66 -4.59
CA MET A 302 13.23 9.16 -4.83
C MET A 302 13.95 9.88 -5.97
N THR A 303 13.40 10.97 -6.48
CA THR A 303 14.01 11.75 -7.58
C THR A 303 15.00 12.79 -7.06
N ARG A 304 15.91 13.22 -7.94
CA ARG A 304 16.86 14.30 -7.66
C ARG A 304 16.16 15.56 -7.15
N GLU A 305 15.08 15.96 -7.78
CA GLU A 305 14.30 17.15 -7.43
C GLU A 305 13.64 17.01 -6.04
N SER A 306 13.29 15.78 -5.66
CA SER A 306 12.82 15.47 -4.31
C SER A 306 13.93 15.66 -3.29
N PHE A 307 15.09 15.07 -3.52
CA PHE A 307 16.23 15.19 -2.62
C PHE A 307 16.78 16.61 -2.55
N GLU A 308 16.72 17.39 -3.63
CA GLU A 308 17.00 18.84 -3.61
C GLU A 308 16.04 19.58 -2.67
N SER A 309 14.75 19.19 -2.67
CA SER A 309 13.77 19.75 -1.74
C SER A 309 14.08 19.36 -0.29
N VAL A 310 14.48 18.12 -0.04
CA VAL A 310 14.96 17.68 1.28
C VAL A 310 16.19 18.47 1.70
N ARG A 311 17.21 18.60 0.83
CA ARG A 311 18.42 19.37 1.11
C ARG A 311 18.10 20.83 1.46
N ARG A 312 17.15 21.43 0.78
CA ARG A 312 16.69 22.79 1.08
C ARG A 312 16.06 22.91 2.46
N CYS A 313 15.37 21.87 2.93
CA CYS A 313 14.74 21.84 4.24
C CYS A 313 15.71 21.48 5.38
N LEU A 314 16.91 20.99 5.09
CA LEU A 314 17.92 20.69 6.10
C LEU A 314 18.69 21.94 6.52
N VAL A 315 19.09 21.98 7.79
CA VAL A 315 20.14 22.91 8.26
C VAL A 315 21.49 22.51 7.66
N PRO A 316 22.52 23.38 7.67
CA PRO A 316 23.82 23.07 7.04
C PRO A 316 24.48 21.76 7.52
N ASP A 317 24.30 21.39 8.78
CA ASP A 317 24.82 20.16 9.39
C ASP A 317 23.74 19.09 9.64
N GLY A 318 22.58 19.27 9.03
CA GLY A 318 21.47 18.34 9.10
C GLY A 318 21.69 17.06 8.30
N VAL A 319 20.85 16.06 8.56
CA VAL A 319 20.92 14.75 7.89
C VAL A 319 19.57 14.29 7.39
N LEU A 320 19.58 13.66 6.22
CA LEU A 320 18.50 12.79 5.73
C LEU A 320 18.79 11.37 6.23
N VAL A 321 17.79 10.72 6.81
CA VAL A 321 17.78 9.28 7.13
C VAL A 321 16.62 8.64 6.39
N MET A 322 16.91 7.80 5.41
CA MET A 322 15.91 7.20 4.52
C MET A 322 15.88 5.69 4.70
N ASN A 323 14.69 5.10 4.81
CA ASN A 323 14.46 3.66 4.75
C ASN A 323 13.95 3.25 3.37
N THR A 324 14.46 2.15 2.86
CA THR A 324 13.96 1.48 1.65
C THR A 324 14.10 -0.02 1.77
N PHE A 325 13.42 -0.76 0.89
CA PHE A 325 13.71 -2.18 0.66
C PHE A 325 14.60 -2.33 -0.55
N GLY A 326 15.52 -3.30 -0.52
CA GLY A 326 16.35 -3.58 -1.67
C GLY A 326 17.15 -4.88 -1.56
N ASP A 327 17.77 -5.22 -2.65
CA ASP A 327 18.63 -6.40 -2.81
C ASP A 327 19.97 -5.96 -3.41
N PHE A 328 21.09 -6.43 -2.84
CA PHE A 328 22.44 -6.12 -3.31
C PHE A 328 22.96 -7.13 -4.34
N HIS A 329 22.20 -8.18 -4.66
CA HIS A 329 22.64 -9.16 -5.66
C HIS A 329 22.63 -8.53 -7.06
N SER A 330 23.67 -8.82 -7.83
CA SER A 330 23.79 -8.35 -9.21
C SER A 330 22.55 -8.67 -10.05
N GLY A 331 22.05 -7.67 -10.76
CA GLY A 331 20.81 -7.74 -11.54
C GLY A 331 19.52 -7.50 -10.72
N ARG A 332 19.62 -7.32 -9.39
CA ARG A 332 18.52 -6.96 -8.49
C ARG A 332 18.75 -5.64 -7.77
N ASP A 333 19.93 -5.08 -7.87
CA ASP A 333 20.42 -3.91 -7.14
C ASP A 333 20.14 -2.57 -7.82
N PHE A 334 19.41 -2.57 -8.95
CA PHE A 334 19.11 -1.35 -9.70
C PHE A 334 18.53 -0.23 -8.83
N LEU A 335 17.55 -0.55 -7.97
CA LEU A 335 16.90 0.45 -7.13
C LEU A 335 17.89 1.08 -6.14
N LEU A 336 18.67 0.26 -5.42
CA LEU A 336 19.64 0.73 -4.45
C LEU A 336 20.76 1.56 -5.10
N ALA A 337 21.31 1.07 -6.22
CA ALA A 337 22.33 1.78 -6.98
C ALA A 337 21.80 3.14 -7.52
N SER A 338 20.54 3.16 -7.97
CA SER A 338 19.92 4.41 -8.46
C SER A 338 19.65 5.40 -7.33
N ILE A 339 19.16 4.96 -6.17
CA ILE A 339 18.96 5.83 -5.01
C ILE A 339 20.31 6.41 -4.56
N GLU A 340 21.35 5.58 -4.46
CA GLU A 340 22.68 6.06 -4.07
C GLU A 340 23.22 7.11 -5.04
N GLN A 341 23.14 6.84 -6.37
CA GLN A 341 23.56 7.83 -7.38
C GLN A 341 22.77 9.13 -7.31
N THR A 342 21.46 9.01 -7.13
CA THR A 342 20.58 10.17 -7.03
C THR A 342 20.91 11.01 -5.79
N LEU A 343 21.13 10.36 -4.64
CA LEU A 343 21.56 11.05 -3.42
C LEU A 343 22.93 11.72 -3.60
N LYS A 344 23.91 11.03 -4.19
CA LYS A 344 25.25 11.58 -4.48
C LYS A 344 25.22 12.75 -5.46
N SER A 345 24.21 12.84 -6.33
CA SER A 345 24.04 13.99 -7.23
C SER A 345 23.57 15.25 -6.50
N VAL A 346 23.02 15.11 -5.28
CA VAL A 346 22.46 16.20 -4.48
C VAL A 346 23.30 16.49 -3.23
N PHE A 347 23.73 15.44 -2.54
CA PHE A 347 24.44 15.54 -1.26
C PHE A 347 25.93 15.22 -1.42
N PRO A 348 26.81 16.03 -0.84
CA PRO A 348 28.26 15.78 -0.93
C PRO A 348 28.68 14.54 -0.14
N SER A 349 27.90 14.09 0.84
CA SER A 349 28.20 12.89 1.62
C SER A 349 26.98 11.97 1.73
N THR A 350 27.21 10.67 1.55
CA THR A 350 26.18 9.61 1.61
C THR A 350 26.78 8.35 2.22
N ARG A 351 26.00 7.64 3.03
CA ARG A 351 26.36 6.35 3.61
C ARG A 351 25.19 5.39 3.59
N ILE A 352 25.50 4.09 3.41
CA ILE A 352 24.51 3.01 3.43
C ILE A 352 24.70 2.19 4.70
N HIS A 353 23.58 1.80 5.32
CA HIS A 353 23.57 0.86 6.44
C HIS A 353 22.61 -0.29 6.10
N ALA A 354 23.13 -1.51 6.01
CA ALA A 354 22.33 -2.71 5.71
C ALA A 354 23.10 -3.97 6.08
N ALA A 355 22.42 -4.97 6.60
CA ALA A 355 23.01 -6.28 6.90
C ALA A 355 22.64 -7.35 5.85
N GLY A 356 22.47 -6.95 4.58
CA GLY A 356 22.05 -7.79 3.47
C GLY A 356 20.80 -7.25 2.77
N SER A 357 20.11 -8.13 2.03
CA SER A 357 18.84 -7.77 1.36
C SER A 357 17.70 -7.59 2.38
N GLY A 358 16.81 -6.67 2.11
CA GLY A 358 15.70 -6.31 2.99
C GLY A 358 15.66 -4.81 3.27
N ASN A 359 15.56 -4.39 4.53
CA ASN A 359 15.65 -2.97 4.88
C ASN A 359 17.07 -2.44 4.65
N VAL A 360 17.17 -1.36 3.90
CA VAL A 360 18.39 -0.62 3.58
C VAL A 360 18.19 0.83 3.98
N PHE A 361 19.17 1.38 4.68
CA PHE A 361 19.09 2.74 5.19
C PHE A 361 20.16 3.60 4.51
N PHE A 362 19.72 4.72 3.95
CA PHE A 362 20.60 5.74 3.41
C PHE A 362 20.68 6.91 4.38
N VAL A 363 21.88 7.39 4.66
CA VAL A 363 22.11 8.62 5.39
C VAL A 363 22.85 9.57 4.45
N ALA A 364 22.36 10.80 4.32
CA ALA A 364 22.95 11.80 3.47
C ALA A 364 22.99 13.18 4.18
N SER A 365 23.99 13.99 3.89
CA SER A 365 24.15 15.32 4.51
C SER A 365 24.62 16.37 3.52
N PRO A 366 24.22 17.65 3.71
CA PRO A 366 24.83 18.80 3.04
C PRO A 366 26.30 19.00 3.39
N GLN A 367 26.80 18.44 4.50
CA GLN A 367 28.21 18.47 4.87
C GLN A 367 29.04 17.51 4.03
N ALA A 368 30.31 17.85 3.79
CA ALA A 368 31.25 17.00 3.07
C ALA A 368 31.61 15.73 3.90
N ASP A 369 31.69 15.87 5.21
CA ASP A 369 32.08 14.80 6.12
C ASP A 369 30.87 14.32 6.92
N LEU A 370 30.44 13.12 6.62
CA LEU A 370 29.35 12.45 7.32
C LEU A 370 29.93 11.49 8.37
N GLU A 371 30.08 11.97 9.59
CA GLU A 371 30.65 11.22 10.68
C GLU A 371 29.59 10.72 11.68
N VAL A 372 29.81 9.53 12.22
CA VAL A 372 29.04 9.01 13.35
C VAL A 372 29.48 9.76 14.61
N ARG A 373 28.63 10.64 15.13
CA ARG A 373 28.90 11.46 16.32
C ARG A 373 28.57 10.75 17.63
N ARG A 374 27.69 9.75 17.57
CA ARG A 374 27.28 8.93 18.72
C ARG A 374 26.96 7.51 18.28
N THR A 375 27.50 6.51 18.98
CA THR A 375 27.10 5.12 18.76
C THR A 375 25.69 4.88 19.33
N PRO A 376 24.73 4.35 18.56
CA PRO A 376 23.41 4.00 19.07
C PRO A 376 23.48 2.92 20.15
N ASP A 377 22.66 3.03 21.18
CA ASP A 377 22.51 1.99 22.19
C ASP A 377 21.32 1.08 21.85
N PHE A 378 21.63 -0.16 21.49
CA PHE A 378 20.65 -1.21 21.21
C PHE A 378 20.48 -2.21 22.36
N SER A 379 21.04 -1.94 23.55
CA SER A 379 21.06 -2.86 24.70
C SER A 379 19.66 -3.23 25.22
N SER A 380 18.66 -2.35 25.02
CA SER A 380 17.27 -2.57 25.42
C SER A 380 16.51 -3.54 24.51
N LEU A 381 17.07 -3.89 23.35
CA LEU A 381 16.47 -4.81 22.40
C LEU A 381 16.69 -6.27 22.79
N GLY A 382 15.75 -7.14 22.38
CA GLY A 382 15.96 -8.58 22.50
C GLY A 382 17.18 -9.05 21.70
N PRO A 383 17.81 -10.17 22.08
CA PRO A 383 19.13 -10.58 21.55
C PRO A 383 19.19 -10.62 19.99
N ASP A 384 18.20 -11.20 19.34
CA ASP A 384 18.18 -11.35 17.88
C ASP A 384 18.05 -9.99 17.18
N LEU A 385 17.14 -9.13 17.67
CA LEU A 385 16.89 -7.81 17.10
C LEU A 385 18.09 -6.87 17.35
N ARG A 386 18.69 -7.00 18.52
CA ARG A 386 19.91 -6.28 18.88
C ARG A 386 21.05 -6.65 17.93
N TRP A 387 21.31 -7.94 17.76
CA TRP A 387 22.34 -8.40 16.84
C TRP A 387 22.12 -7.88 15.41
N GLN A 388 20.89 -7.95 14.91
CA GLN A 388 20.54 -7.41 13.59
C GLN A 388 20.80 -5.89 13.51
N ALA A 389 20.42 -5.14 14.53
CA ALA A 389 20.63 -3.68 14.57
C ALA A 389 22.13 -3.32 14.60
N GLU A 390 22.93 -4.00 15.43
CA GLU A 390 24.37 -3.81 15.50
C GLU A 390 25.06 -4.16 14.17
N GLN A 391 24.69 -5.26 13.52
CA GLN A 391 25.22 -5.65 12.21
C GLN A 391 24.82 -4.63 11.13
N THR A 392 23.56 -4.19 11.11
CA THR A 392 23.07 -3.20 10.14
C THR A 392 23.78 -1.88 10.33
N PHE A 393 23.95 -1.42 11.56
CA PHE A 393 24.64 -0.16 11.86
C PHE A 393 26.13 -0.20 11.49
N GLY A 394 26.81 -1.31 11.79
CA GLY A 394 28.24 -1.49 11.53
C GLY A 394 28.59 -1.71 10.04
N SER A 395 27.64 -2.05 9.23
CA SER A 395 27.82 -2.34 7.82
C SER A 395 27.74 -1.08 6.95
N ASN A 396 28.50 -1.05 5.85
CA ASN A 396 28.44 -0.02 4.83
C ASN A 396 28.64 -0.67 3.46
N PRO A 397 27.65 -1.42 2.96
CA PRO A 397 27.76 -2.09 1.67
C PRO A 397 27.81 -1.05 0.56
N ALA A 398 28.57 -1.35 -0.50
CA ALA A 398 28.61 -0.55 -1.70
C ALA A 398 27.64 -1.11 -2.74
N THR A 399 27.02 -0.25 -3.53
CA THR A 399 26.31 -0.65 -4.75
C THR A 399 27.24 -0.57 -5.95
N ASP A 400 26.90 -1.25 -7.05
CA ASP A 400 27.61 -1.06 -8.31
C ASP A 400 27.00 0.15 -9.04
N PRO A 401 27.76 1.25 -9.20
CA PRO A 401 27.22 2.44 -9.87
C PRO A 401 26.85 2.18 -11.34
N THR A 402 27.39 1.15 -11.98
CA THR A 402 27.06 0.82 -13.38
C THR A 402 25.65 0.21 -13.51
N HIS A 403 25.08 -0.28 -12.42
CA HIS A 403 23.74 -0.87 -12.38
C HIS A 403 22.63 0.16 -12.13
N GLY A 404 22.96 1.37 -11.70
CA GLY A 404 22.01 2.41 -11.35
C GLY A 404 22.03 3.60 -12.32
N MET A 405 21.19 4.57 -12.01
CA MET A 405 21.13 5.86 -12.69
C MET A 405 20.57 6.93 -11.76
N VAL A 406 20.78 8.20 -12.12
CA VAL A 406 20.12 9.31 -11.43
C VAL A 406 18.65 9.33 -11.81
N LEU A 407 17.78 9.19 -10.80
CA LEU A 407 16.33 9.26 -10.97
C LEU A 407 15.89 10.73 -10.98
N THR A 408 15.07 11.11 -11.94
CA THR A 408 14.54 12.47 -12.08
C THR A 408 13.02 12.45 -12.21
N ASP A 409 12.37 13.60 -12.05
CA ASP A 409 10.94 13.71 -12.28
C ASP A 409 10.55 13.41 -13.73
N ASP A 410 11.42 13.76 -14.67
CA ASP A 410 11.22 13.51 -16.10
C ASP A 410 11.44 12.04 -16.48
N PHE A 411 12.33 11.34 -15.76
CA PHE A 411 12.63 9.94 -16.05
C PHE A 411 12.96 9.15 -14.79
N ASN A 412 12.03 8.32 -14.36
CA ASN A 412 12.18 7.44 -13.21
C ASN A 412 11.65 6.03 -13.53
N PRO A 413 12.48 5.13 -14.01
CA PRO A 413 12.10 3.75 -14.32
C PRO A 413 12.15 2.81 -13.09
N ALA A 414 12.27 3.32 -11.86
CA ALA A 414 12.44 2.51 -10.64
C ALA A 414 11.32 1.46 -10.50
N ASP A 415 10.06 1.87 -10.66
CA ASP A 415 8.92 0.97 -10.55
C ASP A 415 8.94 -0.18 -11.57
N TYR A 416 9.40 0.10 -12.78
CA TYR A 416 9.51 -0.91 -13.84
C TYR A 416 10.72 -1.85 -13.62
N ARG A 417 11.88 -1.27 -13.28
CA ARG A 417 13.12 -2.03 -13.12
C ARG A 417 13.12 -2.88 -11.84
N ASP A 418 12.49 -2.40 -10.78
CA ASP A 418 12.37 -3.12 -9.50
C ASP A 418 11.16 -4.08 -9.45
N ALA A 419 10.35 -4.13 -10.50
CA ALA A 419 9.15 -4.98 -10.57
C ALA A 419 9.44 -6.45 -10.27
N PHE A 420 10.61 -6.96 -10.66
CA PHE A 420 11.02 -8.34 -10.41
C PHE A 420 11.23 -8.63 -8.91
N ASN A 421 11.86 -7.70 -8.17
CA ASN A 421 12.07 -7.84 -6.72
C ASN A 421 10.72 -7.81 -5.99
N ARG A 422 9.81 -6.92 -6.40
CA ARG A 422 8.45 -6.82 -5.86
C ARG A 422 7.63 -8.06 -6.17
N GLU A 423 7.75 -8.62 -7.38
CA GLU A 423 7.10 -9.88 -7.76
C GLU A 423 7.51 -11.01 -6.81
N ASP A 424 8.79 -11.15 -6.55
CA ASP A 424 9.35 -12.20 -5.70
C ASP A 424 8.85 -12.06 -4.24
N LEU A 425 8.83 -10.83 -3.72
CA LEU A 425 8.30 -10.53 -2.39
C LEU A 425 6.80 -10.84 -2.29
N ARG A 426 5.99 -10.34 -3.23
CA ARG A 426 4.54 -10.58 -3.26
C ARG A 426 4.20 -12.07 -3.37
N ARG A 427 4.95 -12.80 -4.19
CA ARG A 427 4.79 -14.24 -4.33
C ARG A 427 5.10 -14.99 -3.04
N LYS A 428 6.19 -14.64 -2.36
CA LYS A 428 6.55 -15.23 -1.06
C LYS A 428 5.47 -14.95 -0.02
N LEU A 429 4.97 -13.73 0.05
CA LEU A 429 3.86 -13.35 0.93
C LEU A 429 2.59 -14.13 0.61
N ALA A 430 2.16 -14.16 -0.65
CA ALA A 430 0.96 -14.89 -1.05
C ALA A 430 1.04 -16.39 -0.69
N MET A 431 2.21 -17.01 -0.86
CA MET A 431 2.43 -18.41 -0.49
C MET A 431 2.44 -18.64 1.03
N SER A 432 2.84 -17.64 1.83
CA SER A 432 2.79 -17.74 3.31
C SER A 432 1.37 -17.63 3.88
N TYR A 433 0.43 -17.06 3.13
CA TYR A 433 -0.99 -16.96 3.51
C TYR A 433 -1.84 -18.14 3.03
N ARG A 434 -1.25 -19.12 2.33
CA ARG A 434 -1.99 -20.27 1.84
C ARG A 434 -2.50 -21.10 3.04
N PRO A 435 -3.81 -21.34 3.17
CA PRO A 435 -4.33 -22.34 4.12
C PRO A 435 -3.82 -23.72 3.70
N ASP A 436 -3.36 -24.51 4.66
CA ASP A 436 -2.97 -25.90 4.48
C ASP A 436 -4.15 -26.76 4.04
#